data_6c2e0139832acb945a316e18c7854b8e
#
_entry.id   6c2e0139832acb945a316e18c7854b8e
#
_cell.length_a   1.000
_cell.length_b   1.000
_cell.length_c   1.000
_cell.angle_alpha   90.00
_cell.angle_beta   90.00
_cell.angle_gamma   90.00
#
_symmetry.space_group_name_H-M   'P 1'
#
loop_
_entity.id
_entity.type
_entity.pdbx_description
1 polymer ?
#
loop_
_entity_poly.entity_id
_entity_poly.type
_entity_poly.pdbx_seq_one_letter_code
_entity_poly.pdbx_strand_id
1 'polypeptide(L)'
;MPKLLSLLLCFAMVFSLLALPAQAAKADASSVDGTYTGTGTGRNGDITLSVTIADGKITQIENVSNKETPKYWTEAVKLFDSILAANGTDGVDAVSGATLSSDGILAAVDDALAKASSQLSGSGTEADPYVISSAAQLQAFAALVDAGNTYAGQYVALGADIDLSGVDNWNPIGAEAKSDTCLDKLFAGTFDGRGHTVSGLKIRVADAASETNVGLFSTLGNTA
;
A
#
# COMPACT_ATOMS: atom_id res chain seq x y z
N MET A 1 23.60 -10.14 -29.22
CA MET A 1 23.74 -9.71 -27.83
C MET A 1 23.01 -8.40 -27.47
N PRO A 2 21.82 -8.08 -28.01
CA PRO A 2 21.04 -6.89 -27.57
C PRO A 2 19.92 -7.19 -26.58
N LYS A 3 19.58 -8.46 -26.31
CA LYS A 3 18.43 -8.81 -25.45
C LYS A 3 18.67 -8.66 -23.93
N LEU A 4 19.93 -8.71 -23.49
CA LEU A 4 20.27 -8.53 -22.05
C LEU A 4 20.24 -7.06 -21.58
N LEU A 5 20.43 -6.11 -22.50
CA LEU A 5 20.45 -4.69 -22.16
C LEU A 5 19.04 -4.12 -22.02
N SER A 6 18.07 -4.69 -22.72
CA SER A 6 16.65 -4.28 -22.65
C SER A 6 15.99 -4.75 -21.35
N LEU A 7 16.36 -5.93 -20.82
CA LEU A 7 15.84 -6.43 -19.54
C LEU A 7 16.31 -5.60 -18.35
N LEU A 8 17.51 -5.01 -18.43
CA LEU A 8 18.07 -4.17 -17.37
C LEU A 8 17.40 -2.78 -17.33
N LEU A 9 16.91 -2.29 -18.48
CA LEU A 9 16.26 -0.96 -18.55
C LEU A 9 14.81 -0.98 -18.03
N CYS A 10 14.12 -2.11 -18.12
CA CYS A 10 12.77 -2.27 -17.53
C CYS A 10 12.79 -2.34 -16.00
N PHE A 11 13.92 -2.77 -15.40
CA PHE A 11 14.04 -2.94 -13.94
C PHE A 11 14.45 -1.65 -13.20
N ALA A 12 14.91 -0.62 -13.91
CA ALA A 12 15.47 0.60 -13.32
C ALA A 12 14.44 1.74 -13.07
N MET A 13 13.14 1.53 -13.35
CA MET A 13 12.13 2.59 -13.23
C MET A 13 11.05 2.30 -12.18
N VAL A 14 11.36 1.69 -11.08
CA VAL A 14 10.37 1.54 -10.02
C VAL A 14 11.00 1.78 -8.65
N PHE A 15 10.82 2.92 -8.12
CA PHE A 15 10.47 3.25 -6.75
C PHE A 15 10.46 4.78 -6.59
N SER A 16 9.65 5.49 -7.39
CA SER A 16 9.13 6.73 -6.85
C SER A 16 7.91 6.37 -6.00
N LEU A 17 8.17 6.05 -4.75
CA LEU A 17 7.17 6.05 -3.70
C LEU A 17 6.51 7.43 -3.74
N LEU A 18 5.31 7.50 -4.30
CA LEU A 18 4.48 8.68 -4.18
C LEU A 18 4.26 8.84 -2.67
N ALA A 19 4.97 9.80 -2.07
CA ALA A 19 4.67 10.22 -0.72
C ALA A 19 3.25 10.80 -0.75
N LEU A 20 2.26 9.97 -0.47
CA LEU A 20 0.94 10.42 -0.08
C LEU A 20 1.13 11.32 1.14
N PRO A 21 0.44 12.48 1.22
CA PRO A 21 0.45 13.24 2.45
C PRO A 21 0.07 12.29 3.59
N ALA A 22 0.85 12.31 4.66
CA ALA A 22 0.58 11.51 5.84
C ALA A 22 -0.84 11.87 6.34
N GLN A 23 -1.81 11.06 5.97
CA GLN A 23 -3.13 11.11 6.55
C GLN A 23 -3.09 10.25 7.80
N ALA A 24 -3.65 10.76 8.89
CA ALA A 24 -3.82 10.00 10.10
C ALA A 24 -4.42 8.63 9.77
N ALA A 25 -3.71 7.57 10.11
CA ALA A 25 -4.07 6.21 9.75
C ALA A 25 -4.70 5.49 10.95
N LYS A 26 -5.58 4.56 10.67
CA LYS A 26 -6.25 3.73 11.66
C LYS A 26 -6.25 2.27 11.19
N ALA A 27 -5.92 1.36 12.08
CA ALA A 27 -6.14 -0.06 11.81
C ALA A 27 -7.66 -0.35 11.83
N ASP A 28 -8.11 -1.15 10.88
CA ASP A 28 -9.52 -1.54 10.74
C ASP A 28 -9.63 -2.98 10.20
N ALA A 29 -10.86 -3.40 9.91
CA ALA A 29 -11.12 -4.75 9.40
C ALA A 29 -10.49 -5.04 8.00
N SER A 30 -10.02 -4.01 7.28
CA SER A 30 -9.30 -4.19 6.02
C SER A 30 -7.78 -4.35 6.21
N SER A 31 -7.28 -4.02 7.41
CA SER A 31 -5.87 -4.22 7.75
C SER A 31 -5.58 -5.70 7.97
N VAL A 32 -4.61 -6.24 7.26
CA VAL A 32 -4.23 -7.65 7.41
C VAL A 32 -3.46 -7.85 8.72
N ASP A 33 -3.81 -8.88 9.48
CA ASP A 33 -3.12 -9.23 10.72
C ASP A 33 -1.64 -9.54 10.45
N GLY A 34 -0.78 -9.07 11.32
CA GLY A 34 0.66 -9.24 11.20
C GLY A 34 1.45 -8.18 11.92
N THR A 35 2.77 -8.24 11.77
CA THR A 35 3.69 -7.26 12.31
C THR A 35 4.36 -6.49 11.19
N TYR A 36 4.21 -5.18 11.20
CA TYR A 36 4.65 -4.27 10.15
C TYR A 36 5.67 -3.29 10.68
N THR A 37 6.75 -3.12 9.93
CA THR A 37 7.77 -2.12 10.26
C THR A 37 7.48 -0.83 9.53
N GLY A 38 7.33 0.25 10.29
CA GLY A 38 7.16 1.59 9.74
C GLY A 38 8.30 2.52 10.12
N THR A 39 8.52 3.55 9.32
CA THR A 39 9.59 4.53 9.50
C THR A 39 9.04 5.95 9.38
N GLY A 40 9.40 6.79 10.34
CA GLY A 40 9.09 8.22 10.33
C GLY A 40 10.32 9.04 10.70
N THR A 41 10.38 10.30 10.26
CA THR A 41 11.51 11.19 10.52
C THR A 41 11.30 11.95 11.83
N GLY A 42 12.15 11.68 12.81
CA GLY A 42 12.20 12.39 14.07
C GLY A 42 13.20 13.56 14.04
N ARG A 43 13.58 14.06 15.24
CA ARG A 43 14.50 15.18 15.39
C ARG A 43 15.93 14.87 14.92
N ASN A 44 16.43 13.67 15.23
CA ASN A 44 17.82 13.28 15.00
C ASN A 44 17.96 12.24 13.87
N GLY A 45 16.91 12.01 13.09
CA GLY A 45 16.87 11.07 11.99
C GLY A 45 15.70 10.11 12.10
N ASP A 46 15.79 8.99 11.41
CA ASP A 46 14.68 8.05 11.29
C ASP A 46 14.39 7.33 12.61
N ILE A 47 13.12 7.22 12.91
CA ILE A 47 12.52 6.39 13.94
C ILE A 47 11.87 5.21 13.25
N THR A 48 12.29 4.00 13.58
CA THR A 48 11.72 2.77 13.03
C THR A 48 10.97 2.04 14.13
N LEU A 49 9.70 1.77 13.90
CA LEU A 49 8.81 1.05 14.83
C LEU A 49 8.33 -0.25 14.21
N SER A 50 8.04 -1.21 15.07
CA SER A 50 7.32 -2.44 14.75
C SER A 50 5.91 -2.32 15.33
N VAL A 51 4.88 -2.45 14.49
CA VAL A 51 3.47 -2.35 14.85
C VAL A 51 2.81 -3.69 14.58
N THR A 52 2.24 -4.31 15.60
CA THR A 52 1.52 -5.59 15.47
C THR A 52 0.02 -5.33 15.45
N ILE A 53 -0.64 -5.89 14.43
CA ILE A 53 -2.08 -5.82 14.23
C ILE A 53 -2.67 -7.22 14.38
N ALA A 54 -3.74 -7.35 15.13
CA ALA A 54 -4.54 -8.55 15.26
C ALA A 54 -6.02 -8.18 15.36
N ASP A 55 -6.87 -8.88 14.62
CA ASP A 55 -8.32 -8.64 14.53
C ASP A 55 -8.67 -7.16 14.21
N GLY A 56 -7.91 -6.54 13.29
CA GLY A 56 -8.08 -5.15 12.89
C GLY A 56 -7.72 -4.14 13.99
N LYS A 57 -6.91 -4.54 14.98
CA LYS A 57 -6.48 -3.66 16.07
C LYS A 57 -4.98 -3.66 16.24
N ILE A 58 -4.43 -2.50 16.54
CA ILE A 58 -3.04 -2.40 16.99
C ILE A 58 -2.96 -3.00 18.39
N THR A 59 -2.17 -4.07 18.54
CA THR A 59 -2.00 -4.77 19.82
C THR A 59 -0.65 -4.49 20.47
N GLN A 60 0.35 -4.05 19.68
CA GLN A 60 1.68 -3.78 20.18
C GLN A 60 2.40 -2.76 19.29
N ILE A 61 3.21 -1.90 19.92
CA ILE A 61 4.15 -0.99 19.25
C ILE A 61 5.50 -1.14 19.95
N GLU A 62 6.54 -1.43 19.17
CA GLU A 62 7.91 -1.59 19.68
C GLU A 62 8.88 -0.70 18.92
N ASN A 63 9.87 -0.18 19.65
CA ASN A 63 10.98 0.52 19.02
C ASN A 63 11.98 -0.48 18.43
N VAL A 64 12.19 -0.40 17.12
CA VAL A 64 13.23 -1.16 16.43
C VAL A 64 14.53 -0.39 16.43
N SER A 65 14.49 0.89 16.05
CA SER A 65 15.66 1.77 16.08
C SER A 65 15.26 3.25 16.11
N ASN A 66 16.05 4.07 16.79
CA ASN A 66 15.98 5.52 16.72
C ASN A 66 17.33 6.14 17.10
N LYS A 67 17.51 7.40 16.79
CA LYS A 67 18.68 8.22 17.17
C LYS A 67 18.27 9.41 18.04
N GLU A 68 17.08 9.37 18.61
CA GLU A 68 16.51 10.46 19.38
C GLU A 68 17.29 10.70 20.69
N THR A 69 17.32 11.95 21.12
CA THR A 69 17.88 12.30 22.43
C THR A 69 17.06 11.63 23.53
N PRO A 70 17.66 10.87 24.46
CA PRO A 70 16.93 10.06 25.44
C PRO A 70 15.82 10.83 26.19
N LYS A 71 16.06 12.10 26.54
CA LYS A 71 15.07 12.95 27.20
C LYS A 71 13.78 13.10 26.38
N TYR A 72 13.90 13.40 25.09
CA TYR A 72 12.76 13.61 24.21
C TYR A 72 12.10 12.29 23.83
N TRP A 73 12.90 11.24 23.66
CA TRP A 73 12.40 9.89 23.38
C TRP A 73 11.51 9.38 24.53
N THR A 74 11.97 9.49 25.79
CA THR A 74 11.21 9.06 26.98
C THR A 74 9.85 9.76 27.08
N GLU A 75 9.76 11.02 26.67
CA GLU A 75 8.47 11.73 26.64
C GLU A 75 7.62 11.27 25.45
N ALA A 76 8.21 11.16 24.25
CA ALA A 76 7.49 10.85 23.03
C ALA A 76 6.88 9.43 23.04
N VAL A 77 7.53 8.42 23.64
CA VAL A 77 7.00 7.05 23.70
C VAL A 77 5.71 6.93 24.53
N LYS A 78 5.34 7.94 25.31
CA LYS A 78 4.03 7.99 25.99
C LYS A 78 2.86 8.00 24.99
N LEU A 79 3.12 8.36 23.73
CA LEU A 79 2.13 8.27 22.66
C LEU A 79 1.69 6.84 22.37
N PHE A 80 2.50 5.84 22.66
CA PHE A 80 2.14 4.44 22.35
C PHE A 80 0.80 4.06 22.98
N ASP A 81 0.57 4.41 24.25
CA ASP A 81 -0.71 4.14 24.93
C ASP A 81 -1.89 4.85 24.24
N SER A 82 -1.68 6.10 23.81
CA SER A 82 -2.71 6.89 23.13
C SER A 82 -3.03 6.31 21.74
N ILE A 83 -2.00 5.89 20.98
CA ILE A 83 -2.13 5.25 19.67
C ILE A 83 -2.85 3.91 19.79
N LEU A 84 -2.50 3.08 20.78
CA LEU A 84 -3.18 1.81 21.07
C LEU A 84 -4.66 2.04 21.40
N ALA A 85 -4.96 3.04 22.25
CA ALA A 85 -6.33 3.37 22.64
C ALA A 85 -7.17 3.91 21.47
N ALA A 86 -6.56 4.73 20.59
CA ALA A 86 -7.20 5.28 19.38
C ALA A 86 -7.30 4.25 18.25
N ASN A 87 -6.56 3.15 18.34
CA ASN A 87 -6.34 2.18 17.27
C ASN A 87 -5.76 2.82 16.01
N GLY A 88 -4.87 3.79 16.15
CA GLY A 88 -4.27 4.57 15.06
C GLY A 88 -3.72 5.89 15.54
N THR A 89 -3.42 6.77 14.62
CA THR A 89 -2.84 8.10 14.87
C THR A 89 -3.87 9.22 14.84
N ASP A 90 -5.10 8.94 14.37
CA ASP A 90 -6.16 9.94 14.25
C ASP A 90 -6.57 10.47 15.64
N GLY A 91 -6.50 11.79 15.79
CA GLY A 91 -6.78 12.48 17.05
C GLY A 91 -5.74 12.30 18.16
N VAL A 92 -4.54 11.78 17.83
CA VAL A 92 -3.42 11.66 18.76
C VAL A 92 -2.48 12.86 18.63
N ASP A 93 -2.43 13.71 19.64
CA ASP A 93 -1.61 14.92 19.65
C ASP A 93 -0.17 14.65 20.05
N ALA A 94 0.78 15.37 19.42
CA ALA A 94 2.20 15.31 19.78
C ALA A 94 2.44 15.77 21.22
N VAL A 95 3.38 15.13 21.91
CA VAL A 95 3.76 15.49 23.28
C VAL A 95 4.49 16.82 23.30
N SER A 96 4.00 17.78 24.10
CA SER A 96 4.60 19.09 24.25
C SER A 96 6.06 18.98 24.74
N GLY A 97 6.98 19.67 24.07
CA GLY A 97 8.41 19.61 24.36
C GLY A 97 9.15 18.44 23.72
N ALA A 98 8.44 17.46 23.12
CA ALA A 98 9.01 16.35 22.35
C ALA A 98 8.37 16.24 20.94
N THR A 99 7.84 17.32 20.40
CA THR A 99 7.02 17.36 19.18
C THR A 99 7.67 16.66 18.00
N LEU A 100 8.92 16.96 17.67
CA LEU A 100 9.61 16.35 16.51
C LEU A 100 9.79 14.84 16.65
N SER A 101 10.07 14.35 17.87
CA SER A 101 10.12 12.90 18.11
C SER A 101 8.75 12.27 18.08
N SER A 102 7.72 12.98 18.54
CA SER A 102 6.32 12.57 18.47
C SER A 102 5.83 12.46 17.03
N ASP A 103 6.10 13.47 16.21
CA ASP A 103 5.74 13.48 14.78
C ASP A 103 6.41 12.31 14.05
N GLY A 104 7.67 12.01 14.38
CA GLY A 104 8.37 10.84 13.84
C GLY A 104 7.76 9.50 14.26
N ILE A 105 7.27 9.39 15.50
CA ILE A 105 6.52 8.20 15.98
C ILE A 105 5.21 8.06 15.23
N LEU A 106 4.41 9.13 15.12
CA LEU A 106 3.13 9.11 14.42
C LEU A 106 3.32 8.72 12.96
N ALA A 107 4.29 9.34 12.26
CA ALA A 107 4.61 9.00 10.88
C ALA A 107 5.08 7.54 10.70
N ALA A 108 5.84 6.99 11.66
CA ALA A 108 6.27 5.59 11.62
C ALA A 108 5.08 4.63 11.80
N VAL A 109 4.13 4.96 12.68
CA VAL A 109 2.91 4.16 12.83
C VAL A 109 2.05 4.24 11.57
N ASP A 110 1.87 5.44 10.98
CA ASP A 110 1.12 5.62 9.73
C ASP A 110 1.71 4.80 8.57
N ASP A 111 3.04 4.78 8.42
CA ASP A 111 3.73 3.96 7.41
C ASP A 111 3.50 2.46 7.64
N ALA A 112 3.53 1.99 8.89
CA ALA A 112 3.23 0.60 9.23
C ALA A 112 1.76 0.24 8.90
N LEU A 113 0.81 1.11 9.26
CA LEU A 113 -0.62 0.91 8.99
C LEU A 113 -0.93 0.94 7.49
N ALA A 114 -0.28 1.83 6.72
CA ALA A 114 -0.40 1.86 5.27
C ALA A 114 0.05 0.54 4.64
N LYS A 115 1.14 -0.05 5.13
CA LYS A 115 1.61 -1.38 4.70
C LYS A 115 0.61 -2.47 5.03
N ALA A 116 0.04 -2.47 6.24
CA ALA A 116 -0.97 -3.44 6.67
C ALA A 116 -2.25 -3.35 5.83
N SER A 117 -2.73 -2.14 5.57
CA SER A 117 -3.96 -1.89 4.80
C SER A 117 -3.79 -2.16 3.30
N SER A 118 -2.56 -2.18 2.79
CA SER A 118 -2.26 -2.50 1.40
C SER A 118 -1.97 -3.99 1.15
N GLN A 119 -1.79 -4.79 2.19
CA GLN A 119 -1.61 -6.24 2.06
C GLN A 119 -2.90 -6.93 1.59
N LEU A 120 -2.75 -8.02 0.85
CA LEU A 120 -3.87 -8.88 0.47
C LEU A 120 -3.88 -10.11 1.38
N SER A 121 -5.04 -10.44 1.93
CA SER A 121 -5.25 -11.71 2.63
C SER A 121 -5.44 -12.85 1.63
N GLY A 122 -5.24 -14.09 2.07
CA GLY A 122 -5.37 -15.29 1.24
C GLY A 122 -4.04 -15.77 0.67
N SER A 123 -4.08 -16.96 0.08
CA SER A 123 -2.91 -17.65 -0.51
C SER A 123 -2.86 -17.62 -2.04
N GLY A 124 -3.87 -17.01 -2.69
CA GLY A 124 -3.98 -16.93 -4.15
C GLY A 124 -4.42 -18.21 -4.82
N THR A 125 -4.93 -19.18 -4.09
CA THR A 125 -5.55 -20.39 -4.64
C THR A 125 -7.04 -20.19 -4.93
N GLU A 126 -7.67 -21.06 -5.70
CA GLU A 126 -9.12 -21.00 -5.95
C GLU A 126 -9.93 -21.09 -4.65
N ALA A 127 -9.50 -21.94 -3.71
CA ALA A 127 -10.17 -22.13 -2.43
C ALA A 127 -9.90 -20.98 -1.44
N ASP A 128 -8.78 -20.28 -1.59
CA ASP A 128 -8.34 -19.19 -0.72
C ASP A 128 -7.67 -18.09 -1.58
N PRO A 129 -8.46 -17.33 -2.35
CA PRO A 129 -7.95 -16.29 -3.25
C PRO A 129 -7.37 -15.11 -2.46
N TYR A 130 -6.50 -14.34 -3.08
CA TYR A 130 -6.15 -13.02 -2.57
C TYR A 130 -7.39 -12.14 -2.52
N VAL A 131 -7.66 -11.49 -1.39
CA VAL A 131 -8.89 -10.70 -1.19
C VAL A 131 -8.55 -9.22 -1.16
N ILE A 132 -9.30 -8.45 -1.97
CA ILE A 132 -9.25 -6.99 -2.05
C ILE A 132 -10.55 -6.46 -1.45
N SER A 133 -10.46 -5.72 -0.34
CA SER A 133 -11.61 -5.17 0.38
C SER A 133 -11.55 -3.65 0.56
N SER A 134 -10.51 -2.98 0.03
CA SER A 134 -10.35 -1.53 0.13
C SER A 134 -9.71 -0.92 -1.12
N ALA A 135 -9.88 0.40 -1.29
CA ALA A 135 -9.23 1.16 -2.36
C ALA A 135 -7.69 1.08 -2.26
N ALA A 136 -7.14 1.09 -1.04
CA ALA A 136 -5.69 0.95 -0.81
C ALA A 136 -5.16 -0.40 -1.30
N GLN A 137 -5.87 -1.49 -1.00
CA GLN A 137 -5.53 -2.83 -1.48
C GLN A 137 -5.62 -2.95 -3.00
N LEU A 138 -6.66 -2.35 -3.61
CA LEU A 138 -6.81 -2.36 -5.06
C LEU A 138 -5.70 -1.56 -5.76
N GLN A 139 -5.28 -0.41 -5.18
CA GLN A 139 -4.14 0.36 -5.68
C GLN A 139 -2.82 -0.40 -5.53
N ALA A 140 -2.60 -1.05 -4.37
CA ALA A 140 -1.43 -1.89 -4.14
C ALA A 140 -1.37 -3.07 -5.11
N PHE A 141 -2.50 -3.73 -5.35
CA PHE A 141 -2.61 -4.80 -6.35
C PHE A 141 -2.24 -4.30 -7.75
N ALA A 142 -2.76 -3.15 -8.19
CA ALA A 142 -2.42 -2.55 -9.47
C ALA A 142 -0.90 -2.26 -9.57
N ALA A 143 -0.31 -1.69 -8.53
CA ALA A 143 1.12 -1.40 -8.48
C ALA A 143 1.98 -2.68 -8.53
N LEU A 144 1.55 -3.77 -7.90
CA LEU A 144 2.25 -5.06 -7.96
C LEU A 144 2.20 -5.67 -9.37
N VAL A 145 1.06 -5.57 -10.08
CA VAL A 145 0.96 -6.01 -11.47
C VAL A 145 1.89 -5.17 -12.37
N ASP A 146 1.87 -3.85 -12.21
CA ASP A 146 2.74 -2.95 -12.97
C ASP A 146 4.24 -3.16 -12.64
N ALA A 147 4.55 -3.69 -11.45
CA ALA A 147 5.90 -4.10 -11.08
C ALA A 147 6.32 -5.47 -11.65
N GLY A 148 5.43 -6.18 -12.32
CA GLY A 148 5.71 -7.47 -12.99
C GLY A 148 5.16 -8.70 -12.27
N ASN A 149 4.36 -8.55 -11.20
CA ASN A 149 3.65 -9.69 -10.62
C ASN A 149 2.37 -9.96 -11.42
N THR A 150 2.43 -10.90 -12.33
CA THR A 150 1.33 -11.20 -13.26
C THR A 150 0.18 -11.97 -12.63
N TYR A 151 0.35 -12.54 -11.43
CA TYR A 151 -0.61 -13.44 -10.78
C TYR A 151 -1.04 -14.65 -11.64
N ALA A 152 -0.20 -15.08 -12.60
CA ALA A 152 -0.50 -16.22 -13.46
C ALA A 152 -0.81 -17.49 -12.63
N GLY A 153 -1.96 -18.12 -12.91
CA GLY A 153 -2.43 -19.30 -12.17
C GLY A 153 -2.93 -19.00 -10.75
N GLN A 154 -3.01 -17.74 -10.36
CA GLN A 154 -3.51 -17.32 -9.05
C GLN A 154 -4.90 -16.71 -9.15
N TYR A 155 -5.61 -16.71 -8.03
CA TYR A 155 -6.96 -16.19 -7.90
C TYR A 155 -6.97 -14.95 -7.02
N VAL A 156 -7.66 -13.92 -7.48
CA VAL A 156 -7.88 -12.64 -6.78
C VAL A 156 -9.38 -12.39 -6.75
N ALA A 157 -9.91 -11.96 -5.61
CA ALA A 157 -11.33 -11.71 -5.48
C ALA A 157 -11.61 -10.39 -4.75
N LEU A 158 -12.72 -9.74 -5.05
CA LEU A 158 -13.23 -8.67 -4.22
C LEU A 158 -13.89 -9.25 -2.96
N GLY A 159 -13.62 -8.67 -1.80
CA GLY A 159 -14.22 -9.01 -0.51
C GLY A 159 -15.24 -7.98 -0.03
N ALA A 160 -15.30 -6.81 -0.70
CA ALA A 160 -16.24 -5.72 -0.40
C ALA A 160 -16.44 -4.84 -1.64
N ASP A 161 -17.46 -3.97 -1.59
CA ASP A 161 -17.59 -2.86 -2.54
C ASP A 161 -16.44 -1.87 -2.35
N ILE A 162 -15.84 -1.41 -3.44
CA ILE A 162 -14.67 -0.53 -3.43
C ILE A 162 -15.07 0.86 -3.93
N ASP A 163 -14.88 1.88 -3.10
CA ASP A 163 -15.05 3.28 -3.50
C ASP A 163 -13.69 3.92 -3.83
N LEU A 164 -13.50 4.28 -5.09
CA LEU A 164 -12.32 4.99 -5.61
C LEU A 164 -12.53 6.50 -5.71
N SER A 165 -13.59 7.07 -5.15
CA SER A 165 -13.90 8.51 -5.23
C SER A 165 -12.78 9.39 -4.66
N GLY A 166 -12.03 8.88 -3.66
CA GLY A 166 -10.84 9.50 -3.08
C GLY A 166 -9.57 9.38 -3.95
N VAL A 167 -9.61 8.60 -5.03
CA VAL A 167 -8.47 8.43 -5.94
C VAL A 167 -8.61 9.42 -7.08
N ASP A 168 -7.72 10.42 -7.14
CA ASP A 168 -7.80 11.50 -8.13
C ASP A 168 -7.55 11.07 -9.56
N ASN A 169 -6.71 10.05 -9.75
CA ASN A 169 -6.41 9.46 -11.05
C ASN A 169 -6.08 7.99 -10.88
N TRP A 170 -6.97 7.13 -11.36
CA TRP A 170 -6.75 5.69 -11.38
C TRP A 170 -5.75 5.32 -12.47
N ASN A 171 -4.70 4.58 -12.12
CA ASN A 171 -3.83 3.94 -13.10
C ASN A 171 -4.40 2.53 -13.40
N PRO A 172 -4.86 2.25 -14.62
CA PRO A 172 -5.44 0.95 -14.94
C PRO A 172 -4.47 -0.20 -14.65
N ILE A 173 -4.97 -1.29 -14.08
CA ILE A 173 -4.17 -2.48 -13.78
C ILE A 173 -3.56 -3.01 -15.08
N GLY A 174 -2.23 -3.17 -15.12
CA GLY A 174 -1.49 -3.54 -16.32
C GLY A 174 -1.25 -2.39 -17.29
N ALA A 175 -1.34 -1.13 -16.86
CA ALA A 175 -1.14 0.05 -17.71
C ALA A 175 0.29 0.19 -18.23
N GLU A 176 1.28 -0.34 -17.50
CA GLU A 176 2.69 -0.30 -17.88
C GLU A 176 3.06 -1.29 -19.01
N ALA A 177 2.15 -2.17 -19.39
CA ALA A 177 2.31 -3.09 -20.52
C ALA A 177 2.13 -2.39 -21.89
N LYS A 178 2.81 -1.26 -22.10
CA LYS A 178 2.64 -0.39 -23.29
C LYS A 178 3.44 -0.83 -24.52
N SER A 179 4.20 -1.91 -24.46
CA SER A 179 4.98 -2.41 -25.59
C SER A 179 5.07 -3.93 -25.57
N ASP A 180 5.29 -4.51 -26.75
CA ASP A 180 5.50 -5.96 -26.93
C ASP A 180 6.69 -6.51 -26.08
N THR A 181 7.47 -5.64 -25.43
CA THR A 181 8.60 -6.00 -24.60
C THR A 181 8.27 -6.02 -23.08
N CYS A 182 7.07 -5.61 -22.69
CA CYS A 182 6.63 -5.53 -21.30
C CYS A 182 5.38 -6.40 -21.02
N LEU A 183 5.28 -7.55 -21.68
CA LEU A 183 4.18 -8.51 -21.49
C LEU A 183 4.16 -9.15 -20.09
N ASP A 184 5.25 -9.04 -19.35
CA ASP A 184 5.41 -9.43 -17.95
C ASP A 184 4.69 -8.51 -16.95
N LYS A 185 4.09 -7.42 -17.43
CA LYS A 185 3.34 -6.44 -16.61
C LYS A 185 1.83 -6.53 -16.80
N LEU A 186 1.35 -7.64 -17.35
CA LEU A 186 -0.07 -7.91 -17.55
C LEU A 186 -0.63 -8.75 -16.40
N PHE A 187 -1.86 -8.46 -16.00
CA PHE A 187 -2.58 -9.38 -15.13
C PHE A 187 -2.98 -10.64 -15.93
N ALA A 188 -2.52 -11.79 -15.48
CA ALA A 188 -2.74 -13.10 -16.11
C ALA A 188 -3.40 -14.11 -15.15
N GLY A 189 -3.91 -13.66 -14.01
CA GLY A 189 -4.64 -14.47 -13.04
C GLY A 189 -6.16 -14.52 -13.31
N THR A 190 -6.89 -15.08 -12.37
CA THR A 190 -8.35 -15.04 -12.32
C THR A 190 -8.78 -13.93 -11.37
N PHE A 191 -9.64 -13.01 -11.82
CA PHE A 191 -10.21 -11.95 -10.99
C PHE A 191 -11.72 -12.16 -10.83
N ASP A 192 -12.17 -12.39 -9.60
CA ASP A 192 -13.58 -12.61 -9.26
C ASP A 192 -14.14 -11.42 -8.49
N GLY A 193 -15.09 -10.71 -9.09
CA GLY A 193 -15.78 -9.60 -8.46
C GLY A 193 -16.75 -10.00 -7.34
N ARG A 194 -17.15 -11.26 -7.23
CA ARG A 194 -18.08 -11.80 -6.21
C ARG A 194 -19.37 -11.00 -6.06
N GLY A 195 -19.80 -10.30 -7.11
CA GLY A 195 -20.97 -9.43 -7.08
C GLY A 195 -20.74 -8.06 -6.44
N HIS A 196 -19.51 -7.74 -6.03
CA HIS A 196 -19.15 -6.43 -5.51
C HIS A 196 -18.93 -5.39 -6.61
N THR A 197 -19.08 -4.13 -6.24
CA THR A 197 -19.00 -2.98 -7.14
C THR A 197 -17.73 -2.19 -6.89
N VAL A 198 -17.08 -1.74 -7.98
CA VAL A 198 -16.03 -0.71 -7.93
C VAL A 198 -16.64 0.59 -8.44
N SER A 199 -16.71 1.61 -7.59
CA SER A 199 -17.34 2.91 -7.86
C SER A 199 -16.32 4.04 -7.82
N GLY A 200 -16.71 5.23 -8.31
CA GLY A 200 -15.89 6.44 -8.20
C GLY A 200 -14.61 6.45 -9.05
N LEU A 201 -14.48 5.54 -10.03
CA LEU A 201 -13.32 5.46 -10.91
C LEU A 201 -13.14 6.75 -11.71
N LYS A 202 -11.96 7.38 -11.61
CA LYS A 202 -11.57 8.57 -12.37
C LYS A 202 -10.26 8.29 -13.10
N ILE A 203 -10.26 8.43 -14.43
CA ILE A 203 -9.06 8.27 -15.26
C ILE A 203 -8.85 9.58 -16.02
N ARG A 204 -7.68 10.18 -15.84
CA ARG A 204 -7.28 11.41 -16.56
C ARG A 204 -6.33 11.02 -17.69
N VAL A 205 -6.77 11.17 -18.92
CA VAL A 205 -5.94 10.96 -20.10
C VAL A 205 -5.21 12.25 -20.41
N ALA A 206 -3.89 12.24 -20.38
CA ALA A 206 -3.07 13.46 -20.57
C ALA A 206 -3.06 13.94 -22.03
N ASP A 207 -3.25 13.04 -22.99
CA ASP A 207 -3.32 13.36 -24.42
C ASP A 207 -4.38 12.50 -25.10
N ALA A 208 -5.40 13.17 -25.67
CA ALA A 208 -6.48 12.49 -26.39
C ALA A 208 -6.04 11.83 -27.72
N ALA A 209 -4.83 12.12 -28.20
CA ALA A 209 -4.24 11.48 -29.38
C ALA A 209 -3.48 10.18 -29.04
N SER A 210 -3.29 9.87 -27.77
CA SER A 210 -2.68 8.62 -27.32
C SER A 210 -3.74 7.54 -27.23
N GLU A 211 -3.56 6.43 -27.94
CA GLU A 211 -4.37 5.23 -27.76
C GLU A 211 -4.10 4.68 -26.35
N THR A 212 -4.97 5.02 -25.40
CA THR A 212 -4.90 4.56 -24.03
C THR A 212 -6.07 3.65 -23.73
N ASN A 213 -5.77 2.43 -23.26
CA ASN A 213 -6.78 1.57 -22.69
C ASN A 213 -7.24 2.16 -21.36
N VAL A 214 -8.50 2.52 -21.24
CA VAL A 214 -9.09 3.14 -20.05
C VAL A 214 -10.09 2.18 -19.41
N GLY A 215 -9.93 1.93 -18.13
CA GLY A 215 -10.80 1.01 -17.39
C GLY A 215 -10.19 0.62 -16.06
N LEU A 216 -10.82 -0.32 -15.35
CA LEU A 216 -10.23 -0.91 -14.16
C LEU A 216 -8.93 -1.64 -14.53
N PHE A 217 -8.99 -2.43 -15.59
CA PHE A 217 -7.85 -3.06 -16.23
C PHE A 217 -7.54 -2.37 -17.57
N SER A 218 -6.27 -2.26 -17.91
CA SER A 218 -5.78 -1.78 -19.22
C SER A 218 -5.77 -2.91 -20.22
N THR A 219 -5.00 -3.94 -19.94
CA THR A 219 -4.82 -5.12 -20.80
C THR A 219 -4.71 -6.36 -19.94
N LEU A 220 -5.26 -7.46 -20.38
CA LEU A 220 -5.18 -8.75 -19.71
C LEU A 220 -4.18 -9.66 -20.45
N GLY A 221 -3.37 -10.38 -19.69
CA GLY A 221 -2.52 -11.43 -20.19
C GLY A 221 -3.32 -12.69 -20.56
N ASN A 222 -2.82 -13.49 -21.47
CA ASN A 222 -3.36 -14.81 -21.75
C ASN A 222 -2.49 -15.86 -21.06
N THR A 223 -3.09 -16.67 -20.18
CA THR A 223 -2.47 -17.90 -19.66
C THR A 223 -2.78 -19.00 -20.67
N ALA A 224 -1.93 -19.18 -21.67
CA ALA A 224 -2.00 -20.37 -22.53
C ALA A 224 -1.31 -21.55 -21.85
#